data_06ca29e117a8e8809633167f5c563621
#
_entry.id   06ca29e117a8e8809633167f5c563621
#
_cell.length_a   1.000
_cell.length_b   1.000
_cell.length_c   1.000
_cell.angle_alpha   90.00
_cell.angle_beta   90.00
_cell.angle_gamma   90.00
#
_symmetry.space_group_name_H-M   'P 1'
#
loop_
_entity.id
_entity.type
_entity.pdbx_description
1 polymer ?
#
loop_
_entity_poly.entity_id
_entity_poly.type
_entity_poly.pdbx_seq_one_letter_code
_entity_poly.pdbx_strand_id
1 'polypeptide(L)'
;MATPATRSLLQMLPITIDMRDHMRQEKTGNLPSPLTEIARQRDFAVGTLGLWGPDHFIIYYRSGRVPNPGIAILGNVIGDVSIFDRPGSITIRVDTVHP
;
A
#
# COMPACT_ATOMS: atom_id res chain seq x y z
N MET A 1 4.19 9.81 -9.50
CA MET A 1 3.11 10.17 -10.45
C MET A 1 1.81 10.36 -9.69
N ALA A 2 1.11 11.43 -9.95
CA ALA A 2 -0.15 11.71 -9.27
C ALA A 2 -1.31 11.09 -10.04
N THR A 3 -1.91 10.04 -9.48
CA THR A 3 -3.14 9.44 -9.98
C THR A 3 -4.30 9.95 -9.14
N PRO A 4 -5.57 9.75 -9.57
CA PRO A 4 -6.72 10.08 -8.73
C PRO A 4 -6.67 9.40 -7.37
N ALA A 5 -6.26 8.13 -7.31
CA ALA A 5 -6.12 7.40 -6.04
C ALA A 5 -5.03 8.02 -5.16
N THR A 6 -3.89 8.35 -5.72
CA THR A 6 -2.78 8.99 -4.99
C THR A 6 -3.21 10.35 -4.45
N ARG A 7 -3.92 11.15 -5.23
CA ARG A 7 -4.43 12.44 -4.77
C ARG A 7 -5.43 12.28 -3.63
N SER A 8 -6.31 11.28 -3.71
CA SER A 8 -7.24 10.98 -2.61
C SER A 8 -6.51 10.60 -1.33
N LEU A 9 -5.45 9.79 -1.46
CA LEU A 9 -4.63 9.41 -0.32
C LEU A 9 -3.95 10.63 0.31
N LEU A 10 -3.37 11.50 -0.50
CA LEU A 10 -2.68 12.69 0.00
C LEU A 10 -3.61 13.61 0.78
N GLN A 11 -4.89 13.69 0.41
CA GLN A 11 -5.87 14.52 1.08
C GLN A 11 -6.21 14.05 2.49
N MET A 12 -5.99 12.78 2.82
CA MET A 12 -6.27 12.25 4.16
C MET A 12 -5.06 12.19 5.07
N LEU A 13 -3.87 12.58 4.58
CA LEU A 13 -2.65 12.56 5.38
C LEU A 13 -2.61 13.73 6.37
N PRO A 14 -2.01 13.56 7.55
CA PRO A 14 -1.36 12.34 8.02
C PRO A 14 -2.35 11.32 8.54
N ILE A 15 -2.02 10.05 8.40
CA ILE A 15 -2.83 8.95 8.95
C ILE A 15 -1.93 7.93 9.62
N THR A 16 -2.51 7.22 10.58
CA THR A 16 -1.88 6.08 11.24
C THR A 16 -2.66 4.83 10.85
N ILE A 17 -1.96 3.81 10.39
CA ILE A 17 -2.58 2.57 9.93
C ILE A 17 -2.02 1.41 10.75
N ASP A 18 -2.93 0.64 11.36
CA ASP A 18 -2.59 -0.64 11.96
C ASP A 18 -2.58 -1.68 10.85
N MET A 19 -1.43 -2.31 10.64
CA MET A 19 -1.22 -3.25 9.56
C MET A 19 -0.90 -4.63 10.10
N ARG A 20 -1.37 -5.65 9.39
CA ARG A 20 -1.11 -7.05 9.70
C ARG A 20 -0.33 -7.70 8.57
N ASP A 21 0.34 -8.80 8.88
CA ASP A 21 1.02 -9.59 7.87
C ASP A 21 0.01 -10.43 7.08
N HIS A 22 0.20 -10.50 5.77
CA HIS A 22 -0.62 -11.32 4.88
C HIS A 22 0.28 -12.22 4.04
N MET A 23 0.15 -13.53 4.24
CA MET A 23 0.82 -14.57 3.46
C MET A 23 2.35 -14.45 3.41
N ARG A 24 2.97 -13.77 4.39
CA ARG A 24 4.41 -13.51 4.41
C ARG A 24 4.91 -12.87 3.10
N GLN A 25 4.12 -11.98 2.53
CA GLN A 25 4.50 -11.22 1.33
C GLN A 25 4.20 -9.73 1.44
N GLU A 26 3.30 -9.34 2.36
CA GLU A 26 2.84 -7.96 2.43
C GLU A 26 2.34 -7.58 3.81
N LYS A 27 2.40 -6.27 4.13
CA LYS A 27 1.66 -5.67 5.22
C LYS A 27 0.43 -5.01 4.65
N THR A 28 -0.73 -5.24 5.27
CA THR A 28 -2.01 -4.69 4.81
C THR A 28 -2.80 -4.11 5.97
N GLY A 29 -3.49 -3.01 5.71
CA GLY A 29 -4.34 -2.35 6.68
C GLY A 29 -5.37 -1.47 5.99
N ASN A 30 -6.42 -1.12 6.72
CA ASN A 30 -7.50 -0.33 6.16
C ASN A 30 -7.21 1.17 6.25
N LEU A 31 -7.52 1.88 5.17
CA LEU A 31 -7.52 3.34 5.17
C LEU A 31 -8.80 3.85 5.85
N PRO A 32 -8.78 5.08 6.40
CA PRO A 32 -9.98 5.67 7.01
C PRO A 32 -11.12 5.90 6.03
N SER A 33 -10.81 6.05 4.74
CA SER A 33 -11.79 6.30 3.68
C SER A 33 -11.37 5.59 2.41
N PRO A 34 -12.32 5.21 1.53
CA PRO A 34 -11.98 4.62 0.25
C PRO A 34 -11.30 5.62 -0.67
N LEU A 35 -10.44 5.10 -1.55
CA LEU A 35 -9.78 5.90 -2.57
C LEU A 35 -10.55 5.83 -3.89
N THR A 36 -10.35 6.86 -4.72
CA THR A 36 -10.86 6.85 -6.09
C THR A 36 -10.20 5.72 -6.87
N GLU A 37 -11.01 4.89 -7.53
CA GLU A 37 -10.51 3.77 -8.31
C GLU A 37 -9.69 4.22 -9.51
N ILE A 38 -8.66 3.43 -9.83
CA ILE A 38 -7.82 3.58 -11.01
C ILE A 38 -7.60 2.21 -11.64
N ALA A 39 -6.89 2.18 -12.76
CA ALA A 39 -6.54 0.93 -13.42
C ALA A 39 -5.81 -0.02 -12.48
N ARG A 40 -6.05 -1.32 -12.64
CA ARG A 40 -5.49 -2.36 -11.79
C ARG A 40 -4.54 -3.23 -12.58
N GLN A 41 -3.58 -3.82 -11.87
CA GLN A 41 -2.67 -4.82 -12.41
C GLN A 41 -2.49 -5.94 -11.42
N ARG A 42 -1.99 -7.07 -11.90
CA ARG A 42 -1.85 -8.27 -11.07
C ARG A 42 -0.45 -8.43 -10.49
N ASP A 43 0.56 -7.92 -11.17
CA ASP A 43 1.95 -8.08 -10.75
C ASP A 43 2.37 -7.00 -9.78
N PHE A 44 3.15 -7.38 -8.76
CA PHE A 44 3.73 -6.46 -7.81
C PHE A 44 5.20 -6.82 -7.56
N ALA A 45 5.98 -5.83 -7.17
CA ALA A 45 7.40 -5.97 -6.88
C ALA A 45 7.68 -5.64 -5.42
N VAL A 46 8.90 -5.93 -4.98
CA VAL A 46 9.38 -5.47 -3.67
C VAL A 46 9.29 -3.95 -3.61
N GLY A 47 8.63 -3.43 -2.59
CA GLY A 47 8.44 -2.00 -2.40
C GLY A 47 7.19 -1.41 -3.04
N THR A 48 6.41 -2.20 -3.76
CA THR A 48 5.14 -1.72 -4.33
C THR A 48 4.19 -1.29 -3.22
N LEU A 49 3.63 -0.08 -3.36
CA LEU A 49 2.48 0.37 -2.56
C LEU A 49 1.23 0.12 -3.39
N GLY A 50 0.35 -0.72 -2.88
CA GLY A 50 -0.82 -1.17 -3.59
C GLY A 50 -2.12 -0.88 -2.86
N LEU A 51 -3.21 -1.02 -3.60
CA LEU A 51 -4.57 -0.89 -3.07
C LEU A 51 -5.38 -2.08 -3.55
N TRP A 52 -5.83 -2.89 -2.60
CA TRP A 52 -6.77 -3.98 -2.87
C TRP A 52 -8.17 -3.51 -2.48
N GLY A 53 -9.10 -3.58 -3.41
CA GLY A 53 -10.41 -2.99 -3.18
C GLY A 53 -10.29 -1.47 -3.05
N PRO A 54 -11.27 -0.81 -2.42
CA PRO A 54 -11.26 0.65 -2.31
C PRO A 54 -10.40 1.19 -1.17
N ASP A 55 -10.07 0.39 -0.17
CA ASP A 55 -9.48 0.91 1.08
C ASP A 55 -8.43 0.02 1.75
N HIS A 56 -8.01 -1.09 1.15
CA HIS A 56 -6.96 -1.93 1.71
C HIS A 56 -5.61 -1.44 1.19
N PHE A 57 -4.86 -0.76 2.06
CA PHE A 57 -3.54 -0.24 1.77
C PHE A 57 -2.50 -1.34 2.01
N ILE A 58 -1.59 -1.54 1.07
CA ILE A 58 -0.65 -2.66 1.09
C ILE A 58 0.77 -2.17 0.83
N ILE A 59 1.71 -2.68 1.63
CA ILE A 59 3.15 -2.53 1.39
C ILE A 59 3.70 -3.93 1.11
N TYR A 60 4.16 -4.15 -0.13
CA TYR A 60 4.74 -5.42 -0.52
C TYR A 60 6.23 -5.46 -0.18
N TYR A 61 6.64 -6.47 0.56
CA TYR A 61 8.06 -6.70 0.83
C TYR A 61 8.62 -7.91 0.04
N ARG A 62 7.79 -8.52 -0.79
CA ARG A 62 8.18 -9.56 -1.74
C ARG A 62 7.48 -9.30 -3.07
N SER A 63 8.05 -9.84 -4.16
CA SER A 63 7.41 -9.77 -5.46
C SER A 63 6.44 -10.94 -5.64
N GLY A 64 5.46 -10.77 -6.52
CA GLY A 64 4.48 -11.80 -6.79
C GLY A 64 3.37 -11.32 -7.70
N ARG A 65 2.27 -12.05 -7.65
CA ARG A 65 1.10 -11.79 -8.50
C ARG A 65 -0.18 -12.07 -7.72
N VAL A 66 -1.14 -11.17 -7.84
CA VAL A 66 -2.44 -11.32 -7.19
C VAL A 66 -3.50 -11.80 -8.18
N PRO A 67 -4.59 -12.43 -7.71
CA PRO A 67 -5.69 -12.82 -8.59
C PRO A 67 -6.43 -11.61 -9.15
N ASN A 68 -7.22 -11.83 -10.21
CA ASN A 68 -8.12 -10.80 -10.72
C ASN A 68 -9.09 -10.33 -9.62
N PRO A 69 -9.45 -9.06 -9.58
CA PRO A 69 -9.17 -7.99 -10.55
C PRO A 69 -7.81 -7.30 -10.37
N GLY A 70 -6.98 -7.73 -9.44
CA GLY A 70 -5.68 -7.13 -9.22
C GLY A 70 -5.72 -5.96 -8.24
N ILE A 71 -4.62 -5.22 -8.21
CA ILE A 71 -4.41 -4.09 -7.31
C ILE A 71 -4.19 -2.81 -8.10
N ALA A 72 -4.60 -1.70 -7.51
CA ALA A 72 -4.19 -0.39 -7.99
C ALA A 72 -2.80 -0.09 -7.44
N ILE A 73 -1.94 0.50 -8.25
CA ILE A 73 -0.59 0.88 -7.83
C ILE A 73 -0.62 2.34 -7.37
N LEU A 74 -0.28 2.56 -6.11
CA LEU A 74 -0.21 3.90 -5.52
C LEU A 74 1.17 4.52 -5.69
N GLY A 75 2.21 3.67 -5.70
CA GLY A 75 3.59 4.12 -5.81
C GLY A 75 4.56 3.04 -5.39
N ASN A 76 5.78 3.45 -5.08
CA ASN A 76 6.84 2.55 -4.62
C ASN A 76 7.55 3.16 -3.43
N VAL A 77 7.98 2.30 -2.51
CA VAL A 77 8.82 2.71 -1.40
C VAL A 77 10.23 2.97 -1.93
N ILE A 78 10.78 4.11 -1.57
CA ILE A 78 12.18 4.42 -1.81
C ILE A 78 12.95 3.96 -0.58
N GLY A 79 13.81 2.97 -0.74
CA GLY A 79 14.58 2.41 0.36
C GLY A 79 14.24 0.97 0.66
N ASP A 80 14.71 0.51 1.81
CA ASP A 80 14.64 -0.90 2.20
C ASP A 80 13.33 -1.21 2.90
N VAL A 81 12.58 -2.18 2.37
CA VAL A 81 11.33 -2.66 2.98
C VAL A 81 11.51 -3.94 3.79
N SER A 82 12.74 -4.41 3.97
CA SER A 82 13.00 -5.64 4.73
C SER A 82 12.55 -5.54 6.19
N ILE A 83 12.40 -4.34 6.71
CA ILE A 83 11.85 -4.13 8.05
C ILE A 83 10.43 -4.68 8.19
N PHE A 84 9.70 -4.82 7.10
CA PHE A 84 8.35 -5.38 7.08
C PHE A 84 8.34 -6.90 6.89
N ASP A 85 9.47 -7.50 6.50
CA ASP A 85 9.58 -8.94 6.22
C ASP A 85 9.69 -9.75 7.52
N ARG A 86 8.60 -9.76 8.26
CA ARG A 86 8.48 -10.50 9.51
C ARG A 86 7.01 -10.74 9.82
N PRO A 87 6.67 -11.79 10.59
CA PRO A 87 5.29 -12.01 11.01
C PRO A 87 4.84 -10.93 11.99
N GLY A 88 3.53 -10.86 12.19
CA GLY A 88 2.94 -9.99 13.17
C GLY A 88 2.51 -8.64 12.62
N SER A 89 1.90 -7.87 13.49
CA SER A 89 1.33 -6.57 13.14
C SER A 89 2.34 -5.44 13.35
N ILE A 90 2.11 -4.34 12.65
CA ILE A 90 2.88 -3.13 12.78
C ILE A 90 1.95 -1.93 12.60
N THR A 91 2.24 -0.86 13.32
CA THR A 91 1.53 0.41 13.13
C THR A 91 2.45 1.36 12.41
N ILE A 92 1.95 1.97 11.33
CA ILE A 92 2.73 2.95 10.56
C ILE A 92 2.02 4.28 10.53
N ARG A 93 2.80 5.34 10.39
CA ARG A 93 2.30 6.67 10.10
C ARG A 93 2.67 7.03 8.66
N VAL A 94 1.69 7.50 7.91
CA VAL A 94 1.89 7.99 6.54
C VAL A 94 1.67 9.49 6.55
N ASP A 95 2.64 10.22 6.05
CA ASP A 95 2.60 11.67 6.02
C ASP A 95 3.33 12.20 4.79
N THR A 96 3.11 13.47 4.48
CA THR A 96 3.86 14.13 3.42
C THR A 96 5.23 14.55 3.92
N VAL A 97 6.22 14.47 3.04
CA VAL A 97 7.56 14.96 3.30
C VAL A 97 7.77 16.20 2.44
N HIS A 98 8.13 17.29 3.08
CA HIS A 98 8.42 18.54 2.39
C HIS A 98 9.92 18.73 2.28
N PRO A 99 10.43 19.09 1.10
CA PRO A 99 11.85 19.36 0.91
C PRO A 99 12.31 20.60 1.67
#